data_c969fe011a7f3484db276d28285d83ab
#
_entry.id   c969fe011a7f3484db276d28285d83ab
#
_cell.length_a   1.000
_cell.length_b   1.000
_cell.length_c   1.000
_cell.angle_alpha   90.00
_cell.angle_beta   90.00
_cell.angle_gamma   90.00
#
_symmetry.space_group_name_H-M   'P 1'
#
loop_
_entity.id
_entity.type
_entity.pdbx_description
1 polymer ?
#
loop_
_entity_poly.entity_id
_entity_poly.type
_entity_poly.pdbx_seq_one_letter_code
_entity_poly.pdbx_strand_id
1 'polypeptide(L)'
;DISAMLRMTASTGLPPVAGTDGETAKEAVAALADKSGDWYGCVFADEGLAVEDHLDVAAFVEASAKARIYGVTVTDSRALDAGYAEDAASKLKELARKRTIVAYSRNPYAIVSALGRAFTVNFSANRSTITLKFKQLPGVVAEGLTETQAQALEAKRCNVFAAYDNDTAIFQEGVMSGPAYFDEIHG
;
A
#
# COMPACT_ATOMS: atom_id res chain seq x y z
N ASP A 1 31.50 2.95 -30.61
CA ASP A 1 31.40 4.39 -30.33
C ASP A 1 30.04 4.90 -30.82
N ILE A 2 29.18 5.34 -29.90
CA ILE A 2 27.82 5.84 -30.18
C ILE A 2 27.76 7.37 -30.35
N SER A 3 28.89 8.06 -30.22
CA SER A 3 28.95 9.53 -30.28
C SER A 3 28.46 10.08 -31.63
N ALA A 4 28.76 9.38 -32.73
CA ALA A 4 28.28 9.77 -34.06
C ALA A 4 26.74 9.61 -34.18
N MET A 5 26.18 8.60 -33.56
CA MET A 5 24.75 8.33 -33.55
C MET A 5 23.98 9.38 -32.72
N LEU A 6 24.58 9.89 -31.65
CA LEU A 6 24.04 10.95 -30.79
C LEU A 6 24.38 12.37 -31.30
N ARG A 7 25.07 12.49 -32.45
CA ARG A 7 25.59 13.76 -33.00
C ARG A 7 26.45 14.55 -32.01
N MET A 8 27.14 13.85 -31.13
CA MET A 8 28.03 14.45 -30.16
C MET A 8 29.46 14.49 -30.70
N THR A 9 30.10 15.65 -30.68
CA THR A 9 31.51 15.81 -30.97
C THR A 9 32.28 16.03 -29.69
N ALA A 10 33.53 15.56 -29.60
CA ALA A 10 34.36 15.68 -28.41
C ALA A 10 34.59 17.11 -27.91
N SER A 11 34.33 18.11 -28.79
CA SER A 11 34.48 19.54 -28.45
C SER A 11 33.19 20.23 -28.06
N THR A 12 32.02 19.59 -28.19
CA THR A 12 30.71 20.18 -27.91
C THR A 12 29.90 19.42 -26.86
N GLY A 13 30.42 18.30 -26.37
CA GLY A 13 29.80 17.56 -25.27
C GLY A 13 29.96 18.33 -23.95
N LEU A 14 28.87 18.65 -23.30
CA LEU A 14 28.92 19.07 -21.91
C LEU A 14 29.44 17.88 -21.07
N PRO A 15 30.23 18.14 -20.02
CA PRO A 15 30.61 17.07 -19.12
C PRO A 15 29.33 16.39 -18.58
N PRO A 16 29.37 15.06 -18.39
CA PRO A 16 28.22 14.36 -17.82
C PRO A 16 27.90 15.00 -16.47
N VAL A 17 26.67 15.48 -16.35
CA VAL A 17 26.13 15.92 -15.07
C VAL A 17 25.89 14.67 -14.24
N ALA A 18 26.47 14.60 -13.04
CA ALA A 18 26.13 13.55 -12.10
C ALA A 18 24.60 13.54 -11.91
N GLY A 19 23.99 12.36 -12.04
CA GLY A 19 22.57 12.21 -11.71
C GLY A 19 22.36 12.64 -10.27
N THR A 20 21.30 13.37 -10.01
CA THR A 20 20.82 13.57 -8.65
C THR A 20 20.36 12.22 -8.11
N ASP A 21 20.65 11.94 -6.84
CA ASP A 21 20.04 10.79 -6.16
C ASP A 21 18.52 10.83 -6.37
N GLY A 22 17.93 9.69 -6.66
CA GLY A 22 16.49 9.60 -6.90
C GLY A 22 15.72 10.09 -5.67
N GLU A 23 14.59 10.74 -5.90
CA GLU A 23 13.67 11.13 -4.85
C GLU A 23 13.21 9.88 -4.07
N THR A 24 13.25 9.91 -2.75
CA THR A 24 12.73 8.83 -1.91
C THR A 24 11.19 8.82 -1.93
N ALA A 25 10.57 7.68 -1.65
CA ALA A 25 9.13 7.56 -1.59
C ALA A 25 8.50 8.54 -0.58
N LYS A 26 9.15 8.78 0.54
CA LYS A 26 8.73 9.76 1.55
C LYS A 26 8.82 11.19 1.02
N GLU A 27 9.90 11.56 0.33
CA GLU A 27 10.06 12.89 -0.28
C GLU A 27 9.00 13.14 -1.34
N ALA A 28 8.70 12.15 -2.17
CA ALA A 28 7.64 12.22 -3.18
C ALA A 28 6.27 12.52 -2.56
N VAL A 29 5.90 11.80 -1.48
CA VAL A 29 4.63 12.03 -0.77
C VAL A 29 4.62 13.38 -0.05
N ALA A 30 5.74 13.80 0.52
CA ALA A 30 5.86 15.11 1.15
C ALA A 30 5.69 16.24 0.13
N ALA A 31 6.38 16.16 -1.00
CA ALA A 31 6.25 17.13 -2.10
C ALA A 31 4.82 17.17 -2.66
N LEU A 32 4.14 16.02 -2.80
CA LEU A 32 2.74 15.96 -3.17
C LEU A 32 1.84 16.65 -2.13
N ALA A 33 2.11 16.44 -0.85
CA ALA A 33 1.34 17.03 0.24
C ALA A 33 1.49 18.56 0.33
N ASP A 34 2.68 19.07 0.02
CA ASP A 34 2.96 20.49 -0.05
C ASP A 34 2.29 21.15 -1.26
N LYS A 35 2.25 20.43 -2.38
CA LYS A 35 1.66 20.94 -3.63
C LYS A 35 0.13 20.92 -3.63
N SER A 36 -0.47 19.92 -3.00
CA SER A 36 -1.93 19.80 -2.86
C SER A 36 -2.27 19.11 -1.54
N GLY A 37 -3.15 19.71 -0.79
CA GLY A 37 -3.71 19.10 0.41
C GLY A 37 -4.97 18.25 0.17
N ASP A 38 -5.45 18.17 -1.07
CA ASP A 38 -6.80 17.65 -1.39
C ASP A 38 -6.83 16.18 -1.78
N TRP A 39 -5.95 15.38 -1.20
CA TRP A 39 -5.96 13.94 -1.34
C TRP A 39 -6.19 13.25 0.01
N TYR A 40 -6.91 12.14 -0.05
CA TYR A 40 -7.27 11.36 1.12
C TYR A 40 -6.44 10.10 1.28
N GLY A 41 -6.08 9.45 0.18
CA GLY A 41 -5.29 8.23 0.22
C GLY A 41 -4.20 8.19 -0.83
N CYS A 42 -3.15 7.42 -0.56
CA CYS A 42 -2.07 7.18 -1.49
C CYS A 42 -1.67 5.71 -1.50
N VAL A 43 -1.17 5.28 -2.63
CA VAL A 43 -0.49 4.01 -2.87
C VAL A 43 0.69 4.27 -3.79
N PHE A 44 1.70 3.43 -3.74
CA PHE A 44 2.77 3.45 -4.72
C PHE A 44 2.52 2.40 -5.80
N ALA A 45 2.77 2.78 -7.05
CA ALA A 45 2.72 1.88 -8.19
C ALA A 45 4.06 1.20 -8.46
N ASP A 46 5.04 1.39 -7.60
CA ASP A 46 6.36 0.78 -7.68
C ASP A 46 6.37 -0.55 -6.92
N GLU A 47 6.56 -1.63 -7.67
CA GLU A 47 6.64 -3.00 -7.13
C GLU A 47 7.98 -3.28 -6.42
N GLY A 48 8.98 -2.43 -6.66
CA GLY A 48 10.34 -2.56 -6.10
C GLY A 48 10.56 -1.78 -4.80
N LEU A 49 9.52 -1.17 -4.24
CA LEU A 49 9.68 -0.36 -3.04
C LEU A 49 10.14 -1.21 -1.85
N ALA A 50 11.21 -0.78 -1.21
CA ALA A 50 11.75 -1.49 -0.04
C ALA A 50 10.82 -1.39 1.18
N VAL A 51 10.98 -2.31 2.12
CA VAL A 51 10.16 -2.31 3.36
C VAL A 51 10.36 -0.99 4.12
N GLU A 52 11.58 -0.51 4.20
CA GLU A 52 11.96 0.74 4.87
C GLU A 52 11.22 1.95 4.27
N ASP A 53 11.10 2.01 2.95
CA ASP A 53 10.35 3.07 2.27
C ASP A 53 8.87 3.05 2.65
N HIS A 54 8.28 1.85 2.74
CA HIS A 54 6.91 1.70 3.22
C HIS A 54 6.75 2.20 4.66
N LEU A 55 7.72 1.94 5.54
CA LEU A 55 7.70 2.40 6.94
C LEU A 55 7.80 3.92 7.02
N ASP A 56 8.65 4.53 6.21
CA ASP A 56 8.86 5.97 6.17
C ASP A 56 7.62 6.72 5.65
N VAL A 57 6.99 6.23 4.59
CA VAL A 57 5.74 6.78 4.06
C VAL A 57 4.61 6.61 5.08
N ALA A 58 4.50 5.45 5.72
CA ALA A 58 3.50 5.21 6.76
C ALA A 58 3.68 6.17 7.95
N ALA A 59 4.93 6.43 8.35
CA ALA A 59 5.24 7.38 9.42
C ALA A 59 4.82 8.81 9.02
N PHE A 60 5.07 9.22 7.79
CA PHE A 60 4.65 10.52 7.27
C PHE A 60 3.13 10.68 7.26
N VAL A 61 2.40 9.66 6.79
CA VAL A 61 0.93 9.67 6.74
C VAL A 61 0.34 9.68 8.16
N GLU A 62 0.91 8.91 9.08
CA GLU A 62 0.49 8.87 10.49
C GLU A 62 0.64 10.23 11.18
N ALA A 63 1.73 10.97 10.88
CA ALA A 63 2.01 12.29 11.45
C ALA A 63 1.22 13.43 10.78
N SER A 64 0.53 13.16 9.66
CA SER A 64 -0.22 14.18 8.93
C SER A 64 -1.35 14.77 9.76
N ALA A 65 -1.48 16.11 9.77
CA ALA A 65 -2.60 16.81 10.41
C ALA A 65 -3.95 16.53 9.71
N LYS A 66 -3.93 16.21 8.42
CA LYS A 66 -5.12 15.81 7.66
C LYS A 66 -5.37 14.30 7.82
N ALA A 67 -6.63 13.91 7.82
CA ALA A 67 -7.00 12.50 7.75
C ALA A 67 -6.58 11.94 6.39
N ARG A 68 -5.59 11.05 6.40
CA ARG A 68 -5.03 10.41 5.20
C ARG A 68 -4.84 8.93 5.46
N ILE A 69 -4.87 8.15 4.40
CA ILE A 69 -4.66 6.70 4.46
C ILE A 69 -3.57 6.29 3.47
N TYR A 70 -2.74 5.35 3.89
CA TYR A 70 -1.72 4.72 3.06
C TYR A 70 -2.06 3.26 2.83
N GLY A 71 -2.04 2.82 1.56
CA GLY A 71 -2.27 1.44 1.16
C GLY A 71 -1.00 0.76 0.72
N VAL A 72 -0.77 -0.45 1.22
CA VAL A 72 0.38 -1.29 0.89
C VAL A 72 -0.10 -2.64 0.40
N THR A 73 0.43 -3.12 -0.73
CA THR A 73 0.30 -4.52 -1.13
C THR A 73 1.61 -5.24 -0.85
N VAL A 74 1.54 -6.34 -0.12
CA VAL A 74 2.66 -7.26 0.10
C VAL A 74 2.54 -8.39 -0.90
N THR A 75 3.53 -8.52 -1.78
CA THR A 75 3.60 -9.59 -2.79
C THR A 75 4.54 -10.73 -2.39
N ASP A 76 5.37 -10.50 -1.39
CA ASP A 76 6.35 -11.47 -0.90
C ASP A 76 5.65 -12.66 -0.24
N SER A 77 5.81 -13.84 -0.84
CA SER A 77 5.22 -15.09 -0.34
C SER A 77 5.73 -15.49 1.06
N ARG A 78 6.88 -14.96 1.50
CA ARG A 78 7.39 -15.20 2.87
C ARG A 78 6.48 -14.59 3.93
N ALA A 79 5.66 -13.60 3.57
CA ALA A 79 4.64 -13.06 4.47
C ALA A 79 3.60 -14.11 4.92
N LEU A 80 3.44 -15.20 4.15
CA LEU A 80 2.56 -16.33 4.48
C LEU A 80 3.12 -17.23 5.57
N ASP A 81 4.37 -17.04 5.97
CA ASP A 81 5.01 -17.77 7.08
C ASP A 81 4.88 -16.95 8.38
N ALA A 82 4.27 -17.54 9.39
CA ALA A 82 4.09 -16.91 10.69
C ALA A 82 5.44 -16.60 11.39
N GLY A 83 6.49 -17.38 11.08
CA GLY A 83 7.84 -17.19 11.63
C GLY A 83 8.64 -16.07 10.96
N TYR A 84 8.22 -15.59 9.79
CA TYR A 84 8.90 -14.53 9.06
C TYR A 84 8.34 -13.15 9.46
N ALA A 85 9.18 -12.28 10.01
CA ALA A 85 8.78 -10.97 10.54
C ALA A 85 9.43 -9.77 9.81
N GLU A 86 10.20 -10.01 8.74
CA GLU A 86 10.89 -8.94 8.00
C GLU A 86 10.08 -8.39 6.82
N ASP A 87 8.81 -8.79 6.68
CA ASP A 87 7.90 -8.25 5.67
C ASP A 87 7.24 -6.93 6.13
N ALA A 88 6.74 -6.16 5.18
CA ALA A 88 6.13 -4.86 5.44
C ALA A 88 4.91 -4.96 6.38
N ALA A 89 4.11 -6.04 6.29
CA ALA A 89 2.94 -6.21 7.14
C ALA A 89 3.35 -6.37 8.61
N SER A 90 4.33 -7.24 8.88
CA SER A 90 4.86 -7.47 10.22
C SER A 90 5.44 -6.20 10.84
N LYS A 91 6.27 -5.47 10.09
CA LYS A 91 6.90 -4.23 10.56
C LYS A 91 5.87 -3.10 10.81
N LEU A 92 4.92 -2.93 9.90
CA LEU A 92 3.87 -1.91 10.06
C LEU A 92 2.93 -2.22 11.23
N LYS A 93 2.62 -3.50 11.46
CA LYS A 93 1.88 -3.96 12.65
C LYS A 93 2.65 -3.66 13.94
N GLU A 94 3.96 -3.97 13.99
CA GLU A 94 4.81 -3.68 15.16
C GLU A 94 4.79 -2.19 15.52
N LEU A 95 4.78 -1.32 14.51
CA LEU A 95 4.66 0.12 14.67
C LEU A 95 3.22 0.60 14.94
N ALA A 96 2.24 -0.30 14.96
CA ALA A 96 0.83 -0.05 15.24
C ALA A 96 0.24 1.12 14.42
N ARG A 97 0.54 1.20 13.12
CA ARG A 97 0.12 2.29 12.25
C ARG A 97 -1.40 2.28 12.03
N LYS A 98 -2.08 3.31 12.50
CA LYS A 98 -3.55 3.42 12.44
C LYS A 98 -4.06 3.89 11.08
N ARG A 99 -3.21 4.58 10.31
CA ARG A 99 -3.55 5.16 9.00
C ARG A 99 -2.97 4.38 7.83
N THR A 100 -2.48 3.16 8.08
CA THR A 100 -1.95 2.28 7.04
C THR A 100 -2.76 0.99 6.99
N ILE A 101 -3.19 0.63 5.79
CA ILE A 101 -3.86 -0.64 5.50
C ILE A 101 -2.96 -1.50 4.62
N VAL A 102 -2.78 -2.76 4.99
CA VAL A 102 -1.93 -3.70 4.27
C VAL A 102 -2.76 -4.86 3.76
N ALA A 103 -2.50 -5.28 2.54
CA ALA A 103 -3.10 -6.48 1.97
C ALA A 103 -2.02 -7.36 1.32
N TYR A 104 -2.17 -8.67 1.47
CA TYR A 104 -1.39 -9.64 0.72
C TYR A 104 -2.09 -9.95 -0.61
N SER A 105 -1.37 -9.91 -1.70
CA SER A 105 -1.82 -10.42 -2.99
C SER A 105 -0.64 -10.62 -3.93
N ARG A 106 -0.76 -11.59 -4.85
CA ARG A 106 0.16 -11.73 -6.00
C ARG A 106 0.00 -10.60 -7.02
N ASN A 107 -1.12 -9.89 -6.98
CA ASN A 107 -1.32 -8.68 -7.77
C ASN A 107 -0.81 -7.47 -6.95
N PRO A 108 0.28 -6.79 -7.37
CA PRO A 108 0.88 -5.69 -6.62
C PRO A 108 -0.05 -4.48 -6.43
N TYR A 109 -1.11 -4.41 -7.22
CA TYR A 109 -2.08 -3.30 -7.16
C TYR A 109 -3.37 -3.65 -6.44
N ALA A 110 -3.45 -4.79 -5.74
CA ALA A 110 -4.68 -5.26 -5.10
C ALA A 110 -5.26 -4.25 -4.10
N ILE A 111 -4.40 -3.58 -3.33
CA ILE A 111 -4.84 -2.58 -2.35
C ILE A 111 -5.54 -1.38 -2.99
N VAL A 112 -5.23 -1.06 -4.26
CA VAL A 112 -5.89 0.04 -5.00
C VAL A 112 -7.39 -0.23 -5.14
N SER A 113 -7.77 -1.49 -5.41
CA SER A 113 -9.18 -1.88 -5.51
C SER A 113 -9.91 -1.72 -4.16
N ALA A 114 -9.27 -2.11 -3.06
CA ALA A 114 -9.82 -1.94 -1.71
C ALA A 114 -9.99 -0.46 -1.34
N LEU A 115 -8.98 0.37 -1.60
CA LEU A 115 -9.06 1.81 -1.36
C LEU A 115 -10.04 2.51 -2.30
N GLY A 116 -10.08 2.11 -3.57
CA GLY A 116 -11.09 2.60 -4.52
C GLY A 116 -12.50 2.35 -4.00
N ARG A 117 -12.75 1.19 -3.39
CA ARG A 117 -14.02 0.89 -2.74
C ARG A 117 -14.28 1.77 -1.52
N ALA A 118 -13.25 2.00 -0.69
CA ALA A 118 -13.34 2.87 0.47
C ALA A 118 -13.67 4.33 0.08
N PHE A 119 -13.08 4.83 -1.00
CA PHE A 119 -13.23 6.23 -1.42
C PHE A 119 -14.54 6.53 -2.13
N THR A 120 -15.37 5.54 -2.44
CA THR A 120 -16.72 5.77 -2.96
C THR A 120 -17.71 6.24 -1.89
N VAL A 121 -17.31 6.26 -0.63
CA VAL A 121 -18.18 6.63 0.48
C VAL A 121 -18.30 8.14 0.60
N ASN A 122 -19.53 8.62 0.69
CA ASN A 122 -19.79 10.01 1.00
C ASN A 122 -19.86 10.20 2.53
N PHE A 123 -18.76 10.58 3.14
CA PHE A 123 -18.67 10.80 4.59
C PHE A 123 -19.56 11.95 5.11
N SER A 124 -20.09 12.78 4.23
CA SER A 124 -21.04 13.85 4.61
C SER A 124 -22.50 13.34 4.69
N ALA A 125 -22.76 12.12 4.26
CA ALA A 125 -24.11 11.53 4.32
C ALA A 125 -24.36 10.86 5.67
N ASN A 126 -25.62 10.87 6.11
CA ASN A 126 -26.02 10.14 7.33
C ASN A 126 -25.82 8.62 7.14
N ARG A 127 -25.24 7.96 8.14
CA ARG A 127 -24.97 6.50 8.13
C ARG A 127 -24.11 6.06 6.96
N SER A 128 -23.09 6.84 6.63
CA SER A 128 -22.20 6.61 5.49
C SER A 128 -21.02 5.69 5.80
N THR A 129 -20.81 5.32 7.06
CA THR A 129 -19.73 4.40 7.46
C THR A 129 -19.82 3.08 6.72
N ILE A 130 -18.71 2.62 6.17
CA ILE A 130 -18.61 1.30 5.56
C ILE A 130 -17.49 0.49 6.19
N THR A 131 -17.73 -0.79 6.40
CA THR A 131 -16.64 -1.73 6.63
C THR A 131 -16.04 -2.19 5.31
N LEU A 132 -14.73 -2.40 5.25
CA LEU A 132 -14.06 -3.06 4.12
C LEU A 132 -14.18 -4.58 4.18
N LYS A 133 -14.46 -5.14 5.36
CA LYS A 133 -14.73 -6.57 5.52
C LYS A 133 -15.88 -7.02 4.62
N PHE A 134 -15.73 -8.17 4.00
CA PHE A 134 -16.71 -8.79 3.07
C PHE A 134 -16.91 -8.05 1.74
N LYS A 135 -16.11 -7.03 1.42
CA LYS A 135 -16.22 -6.37 0.11
C LYS A 135 -15.55 -7.18 -0.98
N GLN A 136 -16.15 -7.14 -2.16
CA GLN A 136 -15.54 -7.65 -3.37
C GLN A 136 -14.57 -6.63 -3.93
N LEU A 137 -13.46 -7.11 -4.50
CA LEU A 137 -12.41 -6.29 -5.10
C LEU A 137 -12.43 -6.48 -6.63
N PRO A 138 -13.03 -5.56 -7.39
CA PRO A 138 -13.02 -5.64 -8.84
C PRO A 138 -11.58 -5.64 -9.40
N GLY A 139 -11.33 -6.54 -10.35
CA GLY A 139 -10.02 -6.66 -11.02
C GLY A 139 -8.95 -7.38 -10.22
N VAL A 140 -9.27 -7.87 -9.03
CA VAL A 140 -8.34 -8.67 -8.20
C VAL A 140 -8.77 -10.13 -8.23
N VAL A 141 -7.82 -11.03 -8.49
CA VAL A 141 -8.04 -12.47 -8.38
C VAL A 141 -7.90 -12.88 -6.91
N ALA A 142 -8.85 -13.68 -6.43
CA ALA A 142 -8.80 -14.17 -5.06
C ALA A 142 -7.61 -15.09 -4.82
N GLU A 143 -7.00 -14.97 -3.67
CA GLU A 143 -5.89 -15.83 -3.25
C GLU A 143 -6.43 -17.15 -2.71
N GLY A 144 -5.82 -18.26 -3.17
CA GLY A 144 -6.06 -19.60 -2.62
C GLY A 144 -5.04 -19.88 -1.51
N LEU A 145 -5.44 -19.65 -0.27
CA LEU A 145 -4.56 -19.83 0.89
C LEU A 145 -4.96 -21.08 1.69
N THR A 146 -3.98 -21.71 2.32
CA THR A 146 -4.25 -22.69 3.38
C THR A 146 -4.68 -21.98 4.65
N GLU A 147 -5.35 -22.69 5.55
CA GLU A 147 -5.76 -22.18 6.86
C GLU A 147 -4.57 -21.59 7.65
N THR A 148 -3.44 -22.28 7.66
CA THR A 148 -2.21 -21.81 8.33
C THR A 148 -1.69 -20.49 7.74
N GLN A 149 -1.75 -20.33 6.42
CA GLN A 149 -1.34 -19.10 5.75
C GLN A 149 -2.30 -17.95 6.06
N ALA A 150 -3.60 -18.21 6.06
CA ALA A 150 -4.62 -17.22 6.42
C ALA A 150 -4.42 -16.75 7.88
N GLN A 151 -4.19 -17.67 8.82
CA GLN A 151 -3.89 -17.33 10.21
C GLN A 151 -2.59 -16.54 10.37
N ALA A 152 -1.56 -16.84 9.56
CA ALA A 152 -0.32 -16.07 9.57
C ALA A 152 -0.55 -14.62 9.15
N LEU A 153 -1.33 -14.39 8.09
CA LEU A 153 -1.69 -13.03 7.64
C LEU A 153 -2.57 -12.30 8.66
N GLU A 154 -3.55 -12.97 9.25
CA GLU A 154 -4.39 -12.41 10.31
C GLU A 154 -3.54 -11.97 11.51
N ALA A 155 -2.62 -12.85 11.95
CA ALA A 155 -1.69 -12.52 13.02
C ALA A 155 -0.82 -11.30 12.71
N LYS A 156 -0.51 -11.02 11.44
CA LYS A 156 0.23 -9.85 10.97
C LYS A 156 -0.66 -8.63 10.67
N ARG A 157 -1.98 -8.73 10.88
CA ARG A 157 -2.98 -7.72 10.49
C ARG A 157 -2.88 -7.34 9.01
N CYS A 158 -2.58 -8.35 8.19
CA CYS A 158 -2.50 -8.24 6.75
C CYS A 158 -3.79 -8.77 6.13
N ASN A 159 -4.54 -7.90 5.51
CA ASN A 159 -5.79 -8.27 4.84
C ASN A 159 -5.49 -9.15 3.61
N VAL A 160 -6.47 -9.91 3.17
CA VAL A 160 -6.39 -10.70 1.95
C VAL A 160 -7.74 -10.74 1.24
N PHE A 161 -7.72 -10.78 -0.08
CA PHE A 161 -8.90 -11.08 -0.87
C PHE A 161 -8.89 -12.58 -1.17
N ALA A 162 -9.72 -13.33 -0.49
CA ALA A 162 -9.74 -14.79 -0.52
C ALA A 162 -11.08 -15.34 -1.00
N ALA A 163 -11.04 -16.48 -1.69
CA ALA A 163 -12.21 -17.24 -2.07
C ALA A 163 -12.68 -18.10 -0.90
N TYR A 164 -13.99 -18.22 -0.75
CA TYR A 164 -14.66 -19.14 0.17
C TYR A 164 -15.32 -20.27 -0.59
N ASP A 165 -15.69 -21.35 0.09
CA ASP A 165 -16.25 -22.57 -0.48
C ASP A 165 -17.55 -22.38 -1.30
N ASN A 166 -18.19 -21.22 -1.19
CA ASN A 166 -19.40 -20.86 -1.94
C ASN A 166 -19.15 -20.07 -3.23
N ASP A 167 -17.94 -20.17 -3.79
CA ASP A 167 -17.50 -19.41 -4.97
C ASP A 167 -17.53 -17.88 -4.80
N THR A 168 -17.65 -17.40 -3.58
CA THR A 168 -17.65 -15.97 -3.27
C THR A 168 -16.28 -15.56 -2.75
N ALA A 169 -15.67 -14.59 -3.43
CA ALA A 169 -14.43 -13.98 -2.94
C ALA A 169 -14.74 -12.70 -2.17
N ILE A 170 -14.11 -12.53 -1.03
CA ILE A 170 -14.29 -11.36 -0.17
C ILE A 170 -12.95 -10.85 0.38
N PHE A 171 -12.91 -9.54 0.63
CA PHE A 171 -11.83 -8.94 1.38
C PHE A 171 -11.99 -9.27 2.86
N GLN A 172 -11.00 -9.96 3.39
CA GLN A 172 -11.01 -10.42 4.79
C GLN A 172 -10.61 -9.29 5.72
N GLU A 173 -11.27 -9.25 6.86
CA GLU A 173 -11.03 -8.41 8.03
C GLU A 173 -11.23 -6.89 7.82
N GLY A 174 -10.63 -6.23 6.85
CA GLY A 174 -10.70 -4.76 6.72
C GLY A 174 -10.00 -4.03 7.87
N VAL A 175 -8.89 -4.61 8.37
CA VAL A 175 -8.12 -4.08 9.50
C VAL A 175 -7.04 -3.12 9.04
N MET A 176 -6.76 -2.12 9.89
CA MET A 176 -5.55 -1.29 9.77
C MET A 176 -4.35 -2.04 10.36
N SER A 177 -3.13 -1.60 10.07
CA SER A 177 -1.92 -2.18 10.67
C SER A 177 -1.86 -1.94 12.18
N GLY A 178 -2.47 -0.88 12.68
CA GLY A 178 -2.73 -0.66 14.12
C GLY A 178 -3.94 -1.45 14.63
N PRO A 179 -4.27 -1.34 15.92
CA PRO A 179 -5.29 -2.18 16.57
C PRO A 179 -6.75 -1.77 16.27
N ALA A 180 -7.01 -1.14 15.14
CA ALA A 180 -8.34 -0.68 14.73
C ALA A 180 -8.78 -1.27 13.40
N TYR A 181 -10.08 -1.22 13.11
CA TYR A 181 -10.65 -1.48 11.81
C TYR A 181 -10.72 -0.19 10.99
N PHE A 182 -10.89 -0.35 9.67
CA PHE A 182 -10.98 0.80 8.77
C PHE A 182 -12.12 1.75 9.15
N ASP A 183 -13.28 1.22 9.45
CA ASP A 183 -14.49 1.97 9.81
C ASP A 183 -14.41 2.68 11.18
N GLU A 184 -13.55 2.23 12.09
CA GLU A 184 -13.30 2.91 13.37
C GLU A 184 -12.43 4.16 13.23
N ILE A 185 -11.58 4.20 12.20
CA ILE A 185 -10.64 5.31 11.97
C ILE A 185 -11.15 6.28 10.92
N HIS A 186 -11.86 5.78 9.91
CA HIS A 186 -12.25 6.50 8.71
C HIS A 186 -13.75 6.49 8.44
N GLY A 187 -14.55 6.03 9.39
CA GLY A 187 -16.01 5.98 9.33
C GLY A 187 -16.73 7.21 9.85
#